data_98c3fda5495a24d52e4e1d4ca13ddf1c
#
_entry.id   98c3fda5495a24d52e4e1d4ca13ddf1c
#
_cell.length_a   1.000
_cell.length_b   1.000
_cell.length_c   1.000
_cell.angle_alpha   90.00
_cell.angle_beta   90.00
_cell.angle_gamma   90.00
#
_symmetry.space_group_name_H-M   'P 1'
#
loop_
_entity.id
_entity.type
_entity.pdbx_description
1 polymer ?
#
loop_
_entity_poly.entity_id
_entity_poly.type
_entity_poly.pdbx_seq_one_letter_code
_entity_poly.pdbx_strand_id
1 'polypeptide(L)'
;MKNFANCTPEEFMKQAVKFRAPFLKWIEDVGIHEINARRPDGYDDMKQEEKAQIAYKIIAENYGEILGVALEKNLEDTINIMCMATFTDREDFNNHTMTEYLEAIGEMLRSKEVKSFFTLYLAPKMRTSLMG
;
A
#
# COMPACT_ATOMS: atom_id res chain seq x y z
N MET A 1 -8.12 8.78 -13.83
CA MET A 1 -6.66 8.84 -13.58
C MET A 1 -6.06 7.45 -13.75
N LYS A 2 -4.93 7.37 -14.44
CA LYS A 2 -4.25 6.09 -14.65
C LYS A 2 -3.74 5.52 -13.31
N ASN A 3 -3.80 4.21 -13.16
CA ASN A 3 -3.28 3.51 -11.99
C ASN A 3 -2.99 2.04 -12.37
N PHE A 4 -2.52 1.25 -11.43
CA PHE A 4 -2.19 -0.15 -11.70
C PHE A 4 -3.39 -1.01 -12.10
N ALA A 5 -4.61 -0.60 -11.81
CA ALA A 5 -5.79 -1.38 -12.18
C ALA A 5 -6.26 -1.11 -13.61
N ASN A 6 -5.86 -0.01 -14.24
CA ASN A 6 -6.36 0.39 -15.56
C ASN A 6 -5.28 0.70 -16.60
N CYS A 7 -4.03 0.45 -16.29
CA CYS A 7 -2.93 0.65 -17.25
C CYS A 7 -2.75 -0.58 -18.15
N THR A 8 -1.93 -0.44 -19.21
CA THR A 8 -1.60 -1.58 -20.07
C THR A 8 -0.68 -2.55 -19.33
N PRO A 9 -0.63 -3.83 -19.76
CA PRO A 9 0.30 -4.79 -19.15
C PRO A 9 1.76 -4.34 -19.18
N GLU A 10 2.20 -3.74 -20.27
CA GLU A 10 3.58 -3.26 -20.37
C GLU A 10 3.85 -2.10 -19.41
N GLU A 11 2.92 -1.15 -19.33
CA GLU A 11 3.01 -0.04 -18.38
C GLU A 11 3.04 -0.57 -16.94
N PHE A 12 2.19 -1.55 -16.65
CA PHE A 12 2.13 -2.19 -15.34
C PHE A 12 3.49 -2.77 -14.94
N MET A 13 4.06 -3.58 -15.81
CA MET A 13 5.32 -4.27 -15.52
C MET A 13 6.47 -3.28 -15.32
N LYS A 14 6.58 -2.30 -16.20
CA LYS A 14 7.64 -1.28 -16.11
C LYS A 14 7.53 -0.47 -14.82
N GLN A 15 6.31 -0.06 -14.49
CA GLN A 15 6.08 0.76 -13.29
C GLN A 15 6.24 -0.04 -12.01
N ALA A 16 5.83 -1.31 -12.00
CA ALA A 16 5.98 -2.17 -10.83
C ALA A 16 7.44 -2.33 -10.42
N VAL A 17 8.33 -2.45 -11.40
CA VAL A 17 9.77 -2.53 -11.14
C VAL A 17 10.27 -1.27 -10.41
N LYS A 18 9.84 -0.10 -10.87
CA LYS A 18 10.24 1.17 -10.26
C LYS A 18 9.59 1.38 -8.88
N PHE A 19 8.39 0.88 -8.70
CA PHE A 19 7.57 1.08 -7.51
C PHE A 19 8.04 0.26 -6.32
N ARG A 20 8.58 -0.93 -6.56
CA ARG A 20 8.87 -1.92 -5.51
C ARG A 20 9.77 -1.40 -4.39
N ALA A 21 10.97 -0.95 -4.72
CA ALA A 21 11.94 -0.54 -3.71
C ALA A 21 11.48 0.70 -2.91
N PRO A 22 11.01 1.78 -3.54
CA PRO A 22 10.46 2.91 -2.80
C PRO A 22 9.26 2.55 -1.94
N PHE A 23 8.39 1.66 -2.42
CA PHE A 23 7.21 1.24 -1.66
C PHE A 23 7.59 0.44 -0.42
N LEU A 24 8.51 -0.51 -0.55
CA LEU A 24 8.98 -1.29 0.59
C LEU A 24 9.67 -0.40 1.64
N LYS A 25 10.45 0.57 1.19
CA LYS A 25 11.07 1.54 2.10
C LYS A 25 10.01 2.38 2.80
N TRP A 26 9.02 2.86 2.07
CA TRP A 26 7.93 3.65 2.64
C TRP A 26 7.15 2.87 3.71
N ILE A 27 6.82 1.60 3.44
CA ILE A 27 6.14 0.73 4.41
C ILE A 27 6.97 0.63 5.69
N GLU A 28 8.27 0.45 5.56
CA GLU A 28 9.18 0.35 6.70
C GLU A 28 9.22 1.65 7.49
N ASP A 29 9.37 2.77 6.79
CA ASP A 29 9.47 4.10 7.42
C ASP A 29 8.18 4.53 8.13
N VAL A 30 7.00 4.17 7.61
CA VAL A 30 5.74 4.50 8.27
C VAL A 30 5.35 3.51 9.36
N GLY A 31 6.13 2.44 9.56
CA GLY A 31 5.94 1.54 10.69
C GLY A 31 4.79 0.55 10.55
N ILE A 32 4.38 0.21 9.33
CA ILE A 32 3.32 -0.78 9.11
C ILE A 32 3.69 -2.12 9.74
N HIS A 33 4.96 -2.49 9.71
CA HIS A 33 5.44 -3.74 10.33
C HIS A 33 5.19 -3.75 11.84
N GLU A 34 5.45 -2.62 12.52
CA GLU A 34 5.22 -2.51 13.95
C GLU A 34 3.74 -2.63 14.31
N ILE A 35 2.88 -2.06 13.47
CA ILE A 35 1.44 -2.15 13.67
C ILE A 35 0.95 -3.57 13.52
N ASN A 36 1.48 -4.31 12.53
CA ASN A 36 1.16 -5.72 12.36
C ASN A 36 1.63 -6.58 13.52
N ALA A 37 2.67 -6.18 14.23
CA ALA A 37 3.15 -6.90 15.42
C ALA A 37 2.17 -6.82 16.60
N ARG A 38 1.15 -5.96 16.53
CA ARG A 38 0.12 -5.83 17.57
C ARG A 38 -0.98 -6.89 17.47
N ARG A 39 -0.76 -7.96 16.70
CA ARG A 39 -1.71 -9.05 16.54
C ARG A 39 -1.93 -9.78 17.87
N PRO A 40 -3.17 -10.23 18.14
CA PRO A 40 -3.46 -10.97 19.36
C PRO A 40 -2.82 -12.36 19.35
N ASP A 41 -2.65 -12.94 20.53
CA ASP A 41 -2.17 -14.30 20.67
C ASP A 41 -3.13 -15.27 19.98
N GLY A 42 -2.56 -16.30 19.33
CA GLY A 42 -3.36 -17.28 18.61
C GLY A 42 -3.82 -16.84 17.23
N TYR A 43 -3.33 -15.68 16.75
CA TYR A 43 -3.71 -15.15 15.44
C TYR A 43 -3.43 -16.16 14.33
N ASP A 44 -2.28 -16.82 14.37
CA ASP A 44 -1.87 -17.75 13.30
C ASP A 44 -2.73 -19.01 13.24
N ASP A 45 -3.38 -19.37 14.34
CA ASP A 45 -4.27 -20.53 14.41
C ASP A 45 -5.72 -20.22 14.05
N MET A 46 -6.03 -18.96 13.76
CA MET A 46 -7.37 -18.53 13.41
C MET A 46 -7.72 -18.85 11.97
N LYS A 47 -9.03 -18.92 11.67
CA LYS A 47 -9.53 -19.07 10.32
C LYS A 47 -9.20 -17.82 9.50
N GLN A 48 -9.09 -17.97 8.18
CA GLN A 48 -8.77 -16.87 7.29
C GLN A 48 -9.71 -15.67 7.44
N GLU A 49 -11.01 -15.93 7.62
CA GLU A 49 -11.99 -14.86 7.82
C GLU A 49 -11.74 -14.08 9.11
N GLU A 50 -11.41 -14.79 10.19
CA GLU A 50 -11.10 -14.16 11.47
C GLU A 50 -9.80 -13.35 11.38
N LYS A 51 -8.77 -13.90 10.72
CA LYS A 51 -7.50 -13.20 10.48
C LYS A 51 -7.71 -11.91 9.71
N ALA A 52 -8.52 -11.97 8.66
CA ALA A 52 -8.80 -10.79 7.83
C ALA A 52 -9.52 -9.70 8.64
N GLN A 53 -10.48 -10.07 9.46
CA GLN A 53 -11.22 -9.14 10.33
C GLN A 53 -10.28 -8.47 11.34
N ILE A 54 -9.41 -9.26 11.98
CA ILE A 54 -8.46 -8.74 12.96
C ILE A 54 -7.43 -7.82 12.31
N ALA A 55 -6.89 -8.22 11.16
CA ALA A 55 -5.95 -7.39 10.41
C ALA A 55 -6.56 -6.05 10.02
N TYR A 56 -7.80 -6.08 9.50
CA TYR A 56 -8.53 -4.87 9.16
C TYR A 56 -8.75 -3.98 10.39
N LYS A 57 -9.13 -4.58 11.50
CA LYS A 57 -9.36 -3.85 12.75
C LYS A 57 -8.09 -3.16 13.24
N ILE A 58 -6.95 -3.87 13.22
CA ILE A 58 -5.66 -3.31 13.63
C ILE A 58 -5.31 -2.11 12.75
N ILE A 59 -5.45 -2.25 11.43
CA ILE A 59 -5.17 -1.16 10.50
C ILE A 59 -6.12 0.01 10.74
N ALA A 60 -7.41 -0.26 10.90
CA ALA A 60 -8.42 0.78 11.13
C ALA A 60 -8.18 1.55 12.43
N GLU A 61 -7.84 0.84 13.50
CA GLU A 61 -7.59 1.46 14.81
C GLU A 61 -6.31 2.29 14.83
N ASN A 62 -5.35 1.96 13.95
CA ASN A 62 -4.06 2.65 13.89
C ASN A 62 -3.91 3.53 12.65
N TYR A 63 -5.01 3.75 11.92
CA TYR A 63 -4.98 4.51 10.66
C TYR A 63 -4.49 5.93 10.86
N GLY A 64 -4.93 6.59 11.93
CA GLY A 64 -4.47 7.95 12.25
C GLY A 64 -2.98 8.02 12.54
N GLU A 65 -2.44 7.01 13.23
CA GLU A 65 -1.02 6.91 13.52
C GLU A 65 -0.22 6.73 12.22
N ILE A 66 -0.68 5.83 11.34
CA ILE A 66 -0.05 5.59 10.05
C ILE A 66 -0.05 6.87 9.21
N LEU A 67 -1.20 7.53 9.10
CA LEU A 67 -1.32 8.78 8.36
C LEU A 67 -0.43 9.87 8.95
N GLY A 68 -0.37 9.97 10.27
CA GLY A 68 0.50 10.94 10.92
C GLY A 68 1.96 10.77 10.53
N VAL A 69 2.48 9.55 10.61
CA VAL A 69 3.87 9.27 10.23
C VAL A 69 4.08 9.50 8.74
N ALA A 70 3.13 9.06 7.91
CA ALA A 70 3.22 9.23 6.45
C ALA A 70 3.23 10.69 6.03
N LEU A 71 2.42 11.54 6.67
CA LEU A 71 2.26 12.93 6.28
C LEU A 71 3.21 13.89 7.00
N GLU A 72 3.49 13.63 8.27
CA GLU A 72 4.31 14.55 9.07
C GLU A 72 5.81 14.28 8.96
N LYS A 73 6.20 13.02 8.84
CA LYS A 73 7.61 12.61 8.82
C LYS A 73 8.11 12.13 7.47
N ASN A 74 7.23 11.67 6.60
CA ASN A 74 7.59 11.05 5.33
C ASN A 74 6.80 11.64 4.16
N LEU A 75 6.50 12.92 4.20
CA LEU A 75 5.62 13.57 3.22
C LEU A 75 6.11 13.39 1.78
N GLU A 76 7.38 13.65 1.50
CA GLU A 76 7.90 13.52 0.14
C GLU A 76 7.85 12.07 -0.36
N ASP A 77 8.20 11.12 0.49
CA ASP A 77 8.12 9.71 0.12
C ASP A 77 6.68 9.28 -0.14
N THR A 78 5.75 9.78 0.68
CA THR A 78 4.31 9.50 0.48
C THR A 78 3.82 10.08 -0.84
N ILE A 79 4.19 11.31 -1.16
CA ILE A 79 3.84 11.93 -2.45
C ILE A 79 4.42 11.13 -3.61
N ASN A 80 5.67 10.71 -3.51
CA ASN A 80 6.33 9.92 -4.55
C ASN A 80 5.63 8.57 -4.75
N ILE A 81 5.19 7.91 -3.69
CA ILE A 81 4.42 6.66 -3.78
C ILE A 81 3.09 6.91 -4.50
N MET A 82 2.39 7.98 -4.16
CA MET A 82 1.13 8.34 -4.82
C MET A 82 1.36 8.62 -6.32
N CYS A 83 2.42 9.34 -6.65
CA CYS A 83 2.76 9.64 -8.04
C CYS A 83 3.07 8.38 -8.83
N MET A 84 3.87 7.48 -8.28
CA MET A 84 4.19 6.21 -8.95
C MET A 84 2.96 5.33 -9.13
N ALA A 85 2.09 5.27 -8.13
CA ALA A 85 0.86 4.47 -8.21
C ALA A 85 -0.11 4.99 -9.26
N THR A 86 -0.07 6.27 -9.58
CA THR A 86 -0.98 6.92 -10.53
C THR A 86 -0.30 7.34 -11.83
N PHE A 87 0.92 6.89 -12.07
CA PHE A 87 1.67 7.21 -13.30
C PHE A 87 1.78 8.73 -13.54
N THR A 88 1.91 9.49 -12.46
CA THR A 88 2.01 10.95 -12.48
C THR A 88 3.45 11.36 -12.18
N ASP A 89 3.97 12.32 -12.92
CA ASP A 89 5.29 12.89 -12.61
C ASP A 89 5.18 13.76 -11.35
N ARG A 90 6.24 13.78 -10.55
CA ARG A 90 6.26 14.55 -9.30
C ARG A 90 5.89 16.03 -9.52
N GLU A 91 6.36 16.62 -10.59
CA GLU A 91 6.09 18.02 -10.94
C GLU A 91 4.62 18.28 -11.26
N ASP A 92 3.88 17.25 -11.67
CA ASP A 92 2.46 17.33 -12.01
C ASP A 92 1.54 16.96 -10.85
N PHE A 93 2.11 16.67 -9.69
CA PHE A 93 1.34 16.21 -8.55
C PHE A 93 0.18 17.15 -8.18
N ASN A 94 0.44 18.45 -8.17
CA ASN A 94 -0.55 19.46 -7.80
C ASN A 94 -1.53 19.80 -8.93
N ASN A 95 -1.40 19.19 -10.10
CA ASN A 95 -2.33 19.36 -11.20
C ASN A 95 -3.58 18.47 -11.06
N HIS A 96 -3.60 17.63 -10.04
CA HIS A 96 -4.72 16.73 -9.71
C HIS A 96 -5.19 16.99 -8.28
N THR A 97 -6.44 16.68 -8.01
CA THR A 97 -7.00 16.85 -6.68
C THR A 97 -6.72 15.62 -5.81
N MET A 98 -6.80 15.81 -4.51
CA MET A 98 -6.68 14.71 -3.56
C MET A 98 -7.75 13.65 -3.80
N THR A 99 -8.96 14.07 -4.17
CA THR A 99 -10.05 13.16 -4.51
C THR A 99 -9.69 12.25 -5.67
N GLU A 100 -9.07 12.80 -6.72
CA GLU A 100 -8.62 12.00 -7.86
C GLU A 100 -7.60 10.93 -7.45
N TYR A 101 -6.63 11.28 -6.60
CA TYR A 101 -5.65 10.32 -6.10
C TYR A 101 -6.30 9.24 -5.25
N LEU A 102 -7.19 9.62 -4.35
CA LEU A 102 -7.85 8.66 -3.46
C LEU A 102 -8.75 7.70 -4.25
N GLU A 103 -9.44 8.17 -5.28
CA GLU A 103 -10.25 7.33 -6.15
C GLU A 103 -9.37 6.34 -6.93
N ALA A 104 -8.25 6.81 -7.48
CA ALA A 104 -7.32 5.96 -8.23
C ALA A 104 -6.71 4.88 -7.33
N ILE A 105 -6.26 5.25 -6.15
CA ILE A 105 -5.68 4.31 -5.19
C ILE A 105 -6.74 3.32 -4.70
N GLY A 106 -7.97 3.80 -4.45
CA GLY A 106 -9.07 2.94 -4.07
C GLY A 106 -9.40 1.90 -5.13
N GLU A 107 -9.36 2.28 -6.42
CA GLU A 107 -9.56 1.35 -7.52
C GLU A 107 -8.48 0.26 -7.53
N MET A 108 -7.21 0.65 -7.33
CA MET A 108 -6.10 -0.31 -7.20
C MET A 108 -6.34 -1.30 -6.08
N LEU A 109 -6.73 -0.81 -4.91
CA LEU A 109 -6.92 -1.64 -3.71
C LEU A 109 -8.11 -2.59 -3.83
N ARG A 110 -9.08 -2.29 -4.69
CA ARG A 110 -10.22 -3.16 -4.97
C ARG A 110 -9.92 -4.21 -6.05
N SER A 111 -8.85 -4.05 -6.81
CA SER A 111 -8.50 -4.97 -7.88
C SER A 111 -7.85 -6.23 -7.34
N LYS A 112 -8.47 -7.39 -7.58
CA LYS A 112 -7.91 -8.68 -7.17
C LYS A 112 -6.61 -8.97 -7.88
N GLU A 113 -6.51 -8.60 -9.16
CA GLU A 113 -5.33 -8.81 -9.98
C GLU A 113 -4.14 -8.02 -9.45
N VAL A 114 -4.37 -6.76 -9.11
CA VAL A 114 -3.33 -5.91 -8.53
C VAL A 114 -2.88 -6.46 -7.19
N LYS A 115 -3.81 -6.82 -6.30
CA LYS A 115 -3.48 -7.39 -5.00
C LYS A 115 -2.69 -8.70 -5.13
N SER A 116 -3.13 -9.58 -6.01
CA SER A 116 -2.46 -10.86 -6.22
C SER A 116 -1.05 -10.67 -6.76
N PHE A 117 -0.88 -9.79 -7.75
CA PHE A 117 0.44 -9.50 -8.30
C PHE A 117 1.38 -8.96 -7.23
N PHE A 118 0.97 -7.96 -6.48
CA PHE A 118 1.84 -7.35 -5.49
C PHE A 118 2.09 -8.25 -4.28
N THR A 119 1.13 -9.10 -3.92
CA THR A 119 1.37 -10.11 -2.88
C THR A 119 2.52 -11.03 -3.28
N LEU A 120 2.57 -11.45 -4.54
CA LEU A 120 3.65 -12.30 -5.04
C LEU A 120 4.94 -11.52 -5.24
N TYR A 121 4.87 -10.35 -5.84
CA TYR A 121 6.05 -9.57 -6.20
C TYR A 121 6.76 -8.97 -4.99
N LEU A 122 6.00 -8.50 -4.00
CA LEU A 122 6.56 -7.93 -2.77
C LEU A 122 6.83 -9.00 -1.70
N ALA A 123 6.32 -10.23 -1.88
CA ALA A 123 6.68 -11.35 -1.04
C ALA A 123 8.19 -11.65 -1.22
N PRO A 124 8.87 -12.22 -0.24
CA PRO A 124 8.34 -12.69 1.04
C PRO A 124 8.17 -11.59 2.08
N LYS A 125 8.71 -10.40 1.86
CA LYS A 125 8.76 -9.34 2.86
C LYS A 125 7.36 -8.88 3.29
N MET A 126 6.49 -8.58 2.31
CA MET A 126 5.11 -8.20 2.60
C MET A 126 4.33 -9.34 3.23
N ARG A 127 4.56 -10.56 2.76
CA ARG A 127 3.92 -11.75 3.33
C ARG A 127 4.26 -11.89 4.81
N THR A 128 5.54 -11.74 5.17
CA THR A 128 5.98 -11.80 6.55
C THR A 128 5.32 -10.71 7.41
N SER A 129 5.17 -9.51 6.86
CA SER A 129 4.62 -8.37 7.59
C SER A 129 3.10 -8.38 7.70
N LEU A 130 2.41 -8.78 6.63
CA LEU A 130 0.96 -8.66 6.52
C LEU A 130 0.21 -9.96 6.76
N MET A 131 0.82 -11.09 6.49
CA MET A 131 0.17 -12.39 6.54
C MET A 131 0.80 -13.37 7.51
N GLY A 132 1.95 -13.04 8.01
CA GLY A 132 2.72 -13.97 8.86
C GLY A 132 3.10 -13.98 9.89
#